data_771c62c8d3b720416f4e20999a57f107
#
_entry.id   771c62c8d3b720416f4e20999a57f107
#
_cell.length_a   1.000
_cell.length_b   1.000
_cell.length_c   1.000
_cell.angle_alpha   90.00
_cell.angle_beta   90.00
_cell.angle_gamma   90.00
#
_symmetry.space_group_name_H-M   'P 1'
#
loop_
_entity.id
_entity.type
_entity.pdbx_description
1 polymer ?
#
loop_
_entity_poly.entity_id
_entity_poly.type
_entity_poly.pdbx_seq_one_letter_code
_entity_poly.pdbx_strand_id
1 'polypeptide(L)'
;MNEIQIPISPGELLDKITILQIKSERIADATKVANVRTELAMLEQVWSEAVEDDDVIRGLTAELKSINEALWEIEDDIRDEERNKRFGERFIELARAVYVVNDERADAKKKVNLHLNSTIVEEKSYQDYQ
;
A
#
# COMPACT_ATOMS: atom_id res chain seq x y z
N MET A 1 20.15 -17.76 -1.23
CA MET A 1 19.03 -17.51 -0.30
C MET A 1 17.81 -17.13 -1.12
N ASN A 2 16.69 -17.83 -0.93
CA ASN A 2 15.49 -17.56 -1.70
C ASN A 2 14.68 -16.42 -1.06
N GLU A 3 14.22 -16.62 0.17
CA GLU A 3 13.48 -15.59 0.92
C GLU A 3 13.73 -15.74 2.41
N ILE A 4 13.39 -14.68 3.14
CA ILE A 4 13.39 -14.68 4.60
C ILE A 4 11.93 -14.61 5.04
N GLN A 5 11.56 -15.44 5.99
CA GLN A 5 10.19 -15.45 6.54
C GLN A 5 10.17 -14.69 7.86
N ILE A 6 9.18 -13.80 7.99
CA ILE A 6 8.95 -13.02 9.20
C ILE A 6 7.48 -13.07 9.61
N PRO A 7 7.18 -12.91 10.91
CA PRO A 7 5.81 -12.63 11.32
C PRO A 7 5.38 -11.28 10.76
N ILE A 8 4.17 -11.24 10.20
CA ILE A 8 3.64 -10.03 9.58
C ILE A 8 2.15 -9.92 9.91
N SER A 9 1.65 -8.69 10.10
CA SER A 9 0.22 -8.50 10.30
C SER A 9 -0.55 -8.68 8.98
N PRO A 10 -1.82 -9.12 9.06
CA PRO A 10 -2.64 -9.21 7.85
C PRO A 10 -2.77 -7.89 7.09
N GLY A 11 -2.89 -6.77 7.82
CA GLY A 11 -2.97 -5.44 7.19
C GLY A 11 -1.72 -5.10 6.40
N GLU A 12 -0.53 -5.41 6.93
CA GLU A 12 0.72 -5.18 6.22
C GLU A 12 0.84 -6.07 4.98
N LEU A 13 0.44 -7.34 5.08
CA LEU A 13 0.47 -8.24 3.95
C LEU A 13 -0.49 -7.78 2.84
N LEU A 14 -1.71 -7.40 3.19
CA LEU A 14 -2.69 -6.93 2.22
C LEU A 14 -2.23 -5.63 1.54
N ASP A 15 -1.59 -4.74 2.29
CA ASP A 15 -0.99 -3.52 1.75
C ASP A 15 0.05 -3.86 0.68
N LYS A 16 0.96 -4.77 0.97
CA LYS A 16 1.97 -5.23 0.01
C LYS A 16 1.33 -5.84 -1.24
N ILE A 17 0.30 -6.67 -1.08
CA ILE A 17 -0.41 -7.30 -2.18
C ILE A 17 -1.04 -6.24 -3.09
N THR A 18 -1.75 -5.27 -2.52
CA THR A 18 -2.40 -4.21 -3.31
C THR A 18 -1.38 -3.34 -4.05
N ILE A 19 -0.25 -3.04 -3.42
CA ILE A 19 0.84 -2.29 -4.06
C ILE A 19 1.41 -3.10 -5.25
N LEU A 20 1.64 -4.39 -5.08
CA LEU A 20 2.13 -5.25 -6.15
C LEU A 20 1.13 -5.36 -7.30
N GLN A 21 -0.16 -5.41 -6.99
CA GLN A 21 -1.21 -5.38 -8.03
C GLN A 21 -1.11 -4.10 -8.86
N ILE A 22 -0.97 -2.95 -8.22
CA ILE A 22 -0.81 -1.65 -8.90
C ILE A 22 0.46 -1.66 -9.76
N LYS A 23 1.57 -2.13 -9.22
CA LYS A 23 2.82 -2.25 -9.98
C LYS A 23 2.66 -3.12 -11.21
N SER A 24 1.96 -4.26 -11.10
CA SER A 24 1.71 -5.16 -12.23
C SER A 24 0.87 -4.51 -13.32
N GLU A 25 0.03 -3.56 -12.96
CA GLU A 25 -0.85 -2.85 -13.89
C GLU A 25 -0.16 -1.66 -14.55
N ARG A 26 0.77 -1.00 -13.86
CA ARG A 26 1.31 0.31 -14.26
C ARG A 26 2.77 0.30 -14.72
N ILE A 27 3.57 -0.66 -14.32
CA ILE A 27 4.98 -0.74 -14.73
C ILE A 27 5.04 -1.31 -16.15
N ALA A 28 5.77 -0.62 -17.05
CA ALA A 28 5.89 -1.01 -18.44
C ALA A 28 7.06 -1.97 -18.71
N ASP A 29 8.15 -1.87 -17.94
CA ASP A 29 9.35 -2.68 -18.14
C ASP A 29 9.07 -4.16 -17.88
N ALA A 30 9.27 -5.01 -18.90
CA ALA A 30 8.92 -6.42 -18.86
C ALA A 30 9.67 -7.20 -17.76
N THR A 31 10.94 -6.88 -17.52
CA THR A 31 11.76 -7.54 -16.48
C THR A 31 11.25 -7.18 -15.10
N LYS A 32 10.94 -5.90 -14.88
CA LYS A 32 10.39 -5.44 -13.60
C LYS A 32 9.02 -6.05 -13.33
N VAL A 33 8.14 -6.08 -14.33
CA VAL A 33 6.81 -6.67 -14.21
C VAL A 33 6.90 -8.17 -13.90
N ALA A 34 7.84 -8.89 -14.51
CA ALA A 34 8.04 -10.31 -14.20
C ALA A 34 8.42 -10.52 -12.73
N ASN A 35 9.30 -9.70 -12.19
CA ASN A 35 9.68 -9.75 -10.77
C ASN A 35 8.49 -9.42 -9.86
N VAL A 36 7.71 -8.40 -10.22
CA VAL A 36 6.49 -8.02 -9.49
C VAL A 36 5.49 -9.18 -9.45
N ARG A 37 5.23 -9.81 -10.58
CA ARG A 37 4.28 -10.93 -10.68
C ARG A 37 4.72 -12.14 -9.88
N THR A 38 6.02 -12.41 -9.84
CA THR A 38 6.58 -13.50 -9.03
C THR A 38 6.30 -13.26 -7.54
N GLU A 39 6.63 -12.07 -7.06
CA GLU A 39 6.39 -11.70 -5.66
C GLU A 39 4.89 -11.69 -5.35
N LEU A 40 4.07 -11.12 -6.21
CA LEU A 40 2.62 -11.05 -6.03
C LEU A 40 2.01 -12.44 -5.89
N ALA A 41 2.39 -13.37 -6.77
CA ALA A 41 1.88 -14.74 -6.72
C ALA A 41 2.22 -15.42 -5.40
N MET A 42 3.46 -15.24 -4.92
CA MET A 42 3.90 -15.78 -3.62
C MET A 42 3.07 -15.22 -2.46
N LEU A 43 2.85 -13.91 -2.42
CA LEU A 43 2.11 -13.28 -1.34
C LEU A 43 0.62 -13.58 -1.40
N GLU A 44 0.04 -13.67 -2.59
CA GLU A 44 -1.36 -14.09 -2.74
C GLU A 44 -1.58 -15.52 -2.26
N GLN A 45 -0.62 -16.41 -2.48
CA GLN A 45 -0.67 -17.77 -1.97
C GLN A 45 -0.68 -17.79 -0.44
N VAL A 46 0.21 -17.03 0.19
CA VAL A 46 0.25 -16.89 1.66
C VAL A 46 -1.07 -16.36 2.20
N TRP A 47 -1.61 -15.33 1.56
CA TRP A 47 -2.89 -14.74 1.93
C TRP A 47 -4.03 -15.76 1.87
N SER A 48 -4.14 -16.49 0.76
CA SER A 48 -5.22 -17.47 0.55
C SER A 48 -5.18 -18.61 1.56
N GLU A 49 -4.01 -18.99 2.03
CA GLU A 49 -3.84 -20.04 3.04
C GLU A 49 -4.14 -19.55 4.46
N ALA A 50 -3.92 -18.26 4.73
CA ALA A 50 -4.01 -17.71 6.08
C ALA A 50 -5.34 -17.03 6.40
N VAL A 51 -6.05 -16.52 5.39
CA VAL A 51 -7.21 -15.65 5.57
C VAL A 51 -8.42 -16.20 4.83
N GLU A 52 -9.55 -16.34 5.56
CA GLU A 52 -10.84 -16.64 4.95
C GLU A 52 -11.38 -15.38 4.28
N ASP A 53 -11.81 -15.52 3.02
CA ASP A 53 -12.43 -14.43 2.29
C ASP A 53 -13.83 -14.14 2.82
N ASP A 54 -14.16 -12.87 2.99
CA ASP A 54 -15.50 -12.41 3.33
C ASP A 54 -15.78 -11.03 2.72
N ASP A 55 -17.01 -10.55 2.85
CA ASP A 55 -17.42 -9.26 2.27
C ASP A 55 -16.65 -8.09 2.87
N VAL A 56 -16.34 -8.15 4.17
CA VAL A 56 -15.58 -7.09 4.86
C VAL A 56 -14.16 -7.02 4.30
N ILE A 57 -13.49 -8.16 4.16
CA ILE A 57 -12.14 -8.23 3.61
C ILE A 57 -12.12 -7.74 2.15
N ARG A 58 -13.09 -8.12 1.35
CA ARG A 58 -13.16 -7.63 -0.04
C ARG A 58 -13.31 -6.10 -0.09
N GLY A 59 -14.14 -5.53 0.76
CA GLY A 59 -14.31 -4.08 0.86
C GLY A 59 -13.06 -3.37 1.32
N LEU A 60 -12.38 -3.91 2.34
CA LEU A 60 -11.12 -3.33 2.85
C LEU A 60 -10.00 -3.45 1.82
N THR A 61 -9.96 -4.54 1.07
CA THR A 61 -8.99 -4.71 -0.02
C THR A 61 -9.17 -3.65 -1.09
N ALA A 62 -10.41 -3.40 -1.51
CA ALA A 62 -10.72 -2.37 -2.50
C ALA A 62 -10.37 -0.96 -1.98
N GLU A 63 -10.68 -0.67 -0.72
CA GLU A 63 -10.35 0.59 -0.06
C GLU A 63 -8.83 0.81 -0.04
N LEU A 64 -8.09 -0.19 0.40
CA LEU A 64 -6.63 -0.11 0.51
C LEU A 64 -5.97 0.04 -0.86
N LYS A 65 -6.45 -0.68 -1.86
CA LYS A 65 -5.97 -0.54 -3.24
C LYS A 65 -6.21 0.87 -3.77
N SER A 66 -7.40 1.42 -3.55
CA SER A 66 -7.74 2.79 -3.96
C SER A 66 -6.83 3.83 -3.31
N ILE A 67 -6.55 3.68 -2.02
CA ILE A 67 -5.63 4.56 -1.28
C ILE A 67 -4.22 4.47 -1.88
N ASN A 68 -3.74 3.26 -2.15
CA ASN A 68 -2.41 3.05 -2.73
C ASN A 68 -2.32 3.56 -4.17
N GLU A 69 -3.40 3.49 -4.94
CA GLU A 69 -3.46 4.11 -6.28
C GLU A 69 -3.36 5.63 -6.19
N ALA A 70 -4.03 6.25 -5.23
CA ALA A 70 -3.90 7.68 -4.98
C ALA A 70 -2.46 8.07 -4.62
N LEU A 71 -1.81 7.29 -3.75
CA LEU A 71 -0.40 7.51 -3.40
C LEU A 71 0.52 7.35 -4.60
N TRP A 72 0.27 6.39 -5.46
CA TRP A 72 1.05 6.20 -6.68
C TRP A 72 1.02 7.47 -7.54
N GLU A 73 -0.17 8.03 -7.75
CA GLU A 73 -0.34 9.25 -8.55
C GLU A 73 0.29 10.47 -7.88
N ILE A 74 0.13 10.62 -6.57
CA ILE A 74 0.76 11.70 -5.81
C ILE A 74 2.28 11.64 -5.95
N GLU A 75 2.86 10.44 -5.83
CA GLU A 75 4.30 10.23 -5.95
C GLU A 75 4.81 10.58 -7.35
N ASP A 76 4.10 10.19 -8.40
CA ASP A 76 4.48 10.55 -9.76
C ASP A 76 4.38 12.06 -9.98
N ASP A 77 3.29 12.66 -9.51
CA ASP A 77 3.04 14.09 -9.71
C ASP A 77 4.05 14.97 -8.96
N ILE A 78 4.37 14.60 -7.73
CA ILE A 78 5.34 15.41 -6.94
C ILE A 78 6.75 15.29 -7.51
N ARG A 79 7.12 14.10 -8.01
CA ARG A 79 8.41 13.90 -8.67
C ARG A 79 8.50 14.66 -9.99
N ASP A 80 7.38 14.79 -10.69
CA ASP A 80 7.31 15.60 -11.90
C ASP A 80 7.53 17.09 -11.58
N GLU A 81 6.90 17.58 -10.51
CA GLU A 81 7.12 18.96 -10.04
C GLU A 81 8.58 19.18 -9.62
N GLU A 82 9.18 18.22 -8.91
CA GLU A 82 10.58 18.27 -8.50
C GLU A 82 11.52 18.31 -9.72
N ARG A 83 11.28 17.45 -10.69
CA ARG A 83 12.09 17.39 -11.91
C ARG A 83 12.07 18.71 -12.68
N ASN A 84 10.92 19.38 -12.72
CA ASN A 84 10.71 20.64 -13.42
C ASN A 84 10.99 21.86 -12.54
N LYS A 85 11.46 21.64 -11.30
CA LYS A 85 11.79 22.71 -10.34
C LYS A 85 10.62 23.64 -10.05
N ARG A 86 9.41 23.09 -10.02
CA ARG A 86 8.19 23.83 -9.68
C ARG A 86 7.81 23.57 -8.23
N PHE A 87 8.12 24.50 -7.35
CA PHE A 87 7.92 24.36 -5.89
C PHE A 87 6.84 25.31 -5.35
N GLY A 88 5.82 25.60 -6.19
CA GLY A 88 4.71 26.47 -5.83
C GLY A 88 3.58 25.74 -5.12
N GLU A 89 2.35 26.27 -5.24
CA GLU A 89 1.17 25.73 -4.55
C GLU A 89 0.91 24.26 -4.87
N ARG A 90 1.08 23.86 -6.13
CA ARG A 90 0.85 22.46 -6.54
C ARG A 90 1.81 21.50 -5.84
N PHE A 91 3.08 21.88 -5.73
CA PHE A 91 4.06 21.07 -5.00
C PHE A 91 3.67 20.93 -3.53
N ILE A 92 3.26 22.04 -2.91
CA ILE A 92 2.84 22.04 -1.49
C ILE A 92 1.61 21.16 -1.29
N GLU A 93 0.60 21.26 -2.16
CA GLU A 93 -0.60 20.41 -2.10
C GLU A 93 -0.23 18.93 -2.18
N LEU A 94 0.64 18.55 -3.11
CA LEU A 94 1.09 17.17 -3.29
C LEU A 94 1.87 16.68 -2.07
N ALA A 95 2.77 17.50 -1.54
CA ALA A 95 3.53 17.15 -0.34
C ALA A 95 2.62 16.91 0.87
N ARG A 96 1.62 17.77 1.04
CA ARG A 96 0.63 17.60 2.12
C ARG A 96 -0.24 16.36 1.92
N ALA A 97 -0.62 16.07 0.68
CA ALA A 97 -1.40 14.88 0.35
C ALA A 97 -0.69 13.58 0.74
N VAL A 98 0.64 13.54 0.67
CA VAL A 98 1.42 12.36 1.06
C VAL A 98 1.09 11.92 2.49
N TYR A 99 1.20 12.82 3.48
CA TYR A 99 0.96 12.40 4.87
C TYR A 99 -0.52 12.21 5.19
N VAL A 100 -1.42 12.97 4.54
CA VAL A 100 -2.86 12.78 4.73
C VAL A 100 -3.28 11.40 4.22
N VAL A 101 -2.88 11.03 3.00
CA VAL A 101 -3.26 9.75 2.40
C VAL A 101 -2.53 8.58 3.08
N ASN A 102 -1.30 8.77 3.54
CA ASN A 102 -0.61 7.77 4.34
C ASN A 102 -1.32 7.49 5.67
N ASP A 103 -1.95 8.48 6.28
CA ASP A 103 -2.77 8.28 7.48
C ASP A 103 -4.01 7.45 7.17
N GLU A 104 -4.67 7.69 6.04
CA GLU A 104 -5.80 6.88 5.57
C GLU A 104 -5.36 5.43 5.34
N ARG A 105 -4.17 5.24 4.75
CA ARG A 105 -3.58 3.92 4.53
C ARG A 105 -3.35 3.18 5.84
N ALA A 106 -2.77 3.85 6.84
CA ALA A 106 -2.55 3.27 8.16
C ALA A 106 -3.87 2.86 8.83
N ASP A 107 -4.90 3.69 8.69
CA ASP A 107 -6.23 3.39 9.23
C ASP A 107 -6.85 2.17 8.54
N ALA A 108 -6.74 2.05 7.23
CA ALA A 108 -7.26 0.91 6.48
C ALA A 108 -6.53 -0.39 6.87
N LYS A 109 -5.21 -0.35 7.01
CA LYS A 109 -4.42 -1.48 7.50
C LYS A 109 -4.86 -1.91 8.89
N LYS A 110 -5.10 -0.96 9.78
CA LYS A 110 -5.55 -1.24 11.14
C LYS A 110 -6.93 -1.88 11.16
N LYS A 111 -7.85 -1.44 10.28
CA LYS A 111 -9.18 -2.07 10.14
C LYS A 111 -9.06 -3.55 9.75
N VAL A 112 -8.15 -3.88 8.84
CA VAL A 112 -7.89 -5.28 8.46
C VAL A 112 -7.41 -6.08 9.68
N ASN A 113 -6.44 -5.55 10.41
CA ASN A 113 -5.88 -6.20 11.59
C ASN A 113 -6.94 -6.45 12.67
N LEU A 114 -7.79 -5.47 12.92
CA LEU A 114 -8.86 -5.59 13.92
C LEU A 114 -9.93 -6.59 13.49
N HIS A 115 -10.32 -6.58 12.21
CA HIS A 115 -11.31 -7.51 11.69
C HIS A 115 -10.83 -8.97 11.80
N LEU A 116 -9.55 -9.22 11.58
CA LEU A 116 -8.96 -10.56 11.61
C LEU A 116 -8.37 -10.93 12.97
N ASN A 117 -8.57 -10.11 13.99
CA ASN A 117 -8.05 -10.33 15.35
C ASN A 117 -6.54 -10.57 15.37
N SER A 118 -5.79 -9.76 14.63
CA SER A 118 -4.33 -9.87 14.55
C SER A 118 -3.69 -9.64 15.91
N THR A 119 -2.69 -10.47 16.26
CA THR A 119 -1.87 -10.24 17.45
C THR A 119 -0.85 -9.12 17.23
N ILE A 120 -0.55 -8.81 15.97
CA ILE A 120 0.35 -7.73 15.59
C ILE A 120 -0.50 -6.56 15.12
N VAL A 121 -0.38 -5.42 15.80
CA VAL A 121 -1.06 -4.17 15.44
C VAL A 121 -0.01 -3.07 15.39
N GLU A 122 0.21 -2.50 14.21
CA GLU A 122 1.16 -1.42 14.03
C GLU A 122 0.63 -0.12 14.61
N GLU A 123 1.53 0.66 15.21
CA GLU A 123 1.19 1.96 15.79
C GLU A 123 1.95 3.09 15.09
N LYS A 124 1.34 4.27 15.05
CA LYS A 124 1.95 5.52 14.57
C LYS A 124 2.02 6.50 15.73
N SER A 125 3.12 7.24 15.77
CA SER A 125 3.32 8.26 16.80
C SER A 125 3.86 9.57 16.23
N TYR A 126 3.50 9.87 14.98
CA TYR A 126 3.84 11.17 14.38
C TYR A 126 3.02 12.28 15.04
N GLN A 127 3.53 13.50 14.93
CA GLN A 127 2.80 14.68 15.40
C GLN A 127 1.44 14.78 14.74
N ASP A 128 0.41 15.05 15.55
CA ASP A 128 -0.92 15.32 15.04
C ASP A 128 -0.92 16.69 14.36
N TYR A 129 -1.55 16.78 13.20
CA TYR A 129 -1.64 18.02 12.42
C TYR A 129 -3.07 18.54 12.30
N GLN A 130 -4.02 17.87 12.94
CA GLN A 130 -5.43 18.24 12.89
C GLN A 130 -5.89 18.99 14.13
#